data_01a91df5a221d82c2786a551bcfeec6a
#
_entry.id   01a91df5a221d82c2786a551bcfeec6a
#
_cell.length_a   1.000
_cell.length_b   1.000
_cell.length_c   1.000
_cell.angle_alpha   90.00
_cell.angle_beta   90.00
_cell.angle_gamma   90.00
#
_symmetry.space_group_name_H-M   'P 1'
#
loop_
_entity.id
_entity.type
_entity.pdbx_description
1 polymer ?
#
loop_
_entity_poly.entity_id
_entity_poly.type
_entity_poly.pdbx_seq_one_letter_code
_entity_poly.pdbx_strand_id
1 'polypeptide(L)'
;SPQWAVDVPHQKSIAGSFEEGDLLLLRTGSQSQEILKKRGDDVRIDWGYFYLAGKKDNATYGIGDGKTLRKSFLENKLDAPATDGYDKLALVCSLGETKNADGYLMLGYDDIYSIQYFGDNLRPYWNRSGKETIVSQFQKAAVDYQKLMKDCAAFDKKLMEEATAVGGRKYAELCVLAYRQSIAAHKLVEAPNGELLFLSKENFSNGSIGTVDITYPSSPLYLL
;
A
#
# COMPACT_ATOMS: atom_id res chain seq x y z
N SER A 1 13.13 -4.28 -6.79
CA SER A 1 12.46 -4.77 -5.59
C SER A 1 11.98 -3.59 -4.76
N PRO A 2 10.70 -3.52 -4.41
CA PRO A 2 10.24 -2.48 -3.52
C PRO A 2 10.93 -2.66 -2.15
N GLN A 3 11.55 -1.60 -1.67
CA GLN A 3 12.07 -1.52 -0.32
C GLN A 3 11.14 -0.63 0.48
N TRP A 4 10.57 -1.19 1.52
CA TRP A 4 9.86 -0.42 2.50
C TRP A 4 10.64 -0.47 3.81
N ALA A 5 11.07 0.68 4.29
CA ALA A 5 11.72 0.82 5.58
C ALA A 5 10.76 1.54 6.52
N VAL A 6 10.40 0.89 7.59
CA VAL A 6 9.80 1.57 8.74
C VAL A 6 10.96 2.16 9.51
N ASP A 7 11.19 3.43 9.32
CA ASP A 7 12.14 4.18 10.15
C ASP A 7 11.37 4.78 11.32
N VAL A 8 11.09 3.95 12.30
CA VAL A 8 10.50 4.41 13.56
C VAL A 8 11.61 4.43 14.60
N PRO A 9 12.13 5.61 14.93
CA PRO A 9 13.09 5.71 16.02
C PRO A 9 12.52 5.07 17.28
N HIS A 10 13.27 4.22 17.93
CA HIS A 10 12.92 3.55 19.20
C HIS A 10 12.03 2.30 19.10
N GLN A 11 11.63 1.85 17.91
CA GLN A 11 10.92 0.59 17.76
C GLN A 11 11.67 -0.38 16.86
N LYS A 12 11.59 -1.66 17.20
CA LYS A 12 12.06 -2.74 16.34
C LYS A 12 10.95 -3.21 15.42
N SER A 13 11.32 -3.67 14.23
CA SER A 13 10.40 -4.26 13.28
C SER A 13 10.15 -5.73 13.61
N ILE A 14 8.90 -6.13 13.50
CA ILE A 14 8.51 -7.54 13.50
C ILE A 14 8.22 -7.98 12.08
N ALA A 15 8.48 -9.24 11.76
CA ALA A 15 8.15 -9.82 10.48
C ALA A 15 7.88 -11.32 10.57
N GLY A 16 7.18 -11.83 9.59
CA GLY A 16 6.91 -13.25 9.45
C GLY A 16 6.32 -13.57 8.09
N SER A 17 6.31 -14.86 7.77
CA SER A 17 5.67 -15.41 6.58
C SER A 17 4.54 -16.36 6.98
N PHE A 18 3.52 -16.44 6.14
CA PHE A 18 2.43 -17.39 6.28
C PHE A 18 1.82 -17.69 4.92
N GLU A 19 1.20 -18.84 4.83
CA GLU A 19 0.52 -19.31 3.62
C GLU A 19 -0.99 -19.24 3.78
N GLU A 20 -1.68 -18.86 2.73
CA GLU A 20 -3.13 -18.88 2.68
C GLU A 20 -3.59 -19.23 1.25
N GLY A 21 -4.16 -20.42 1.08
CA GLY A 21 -4.48 -20.98 -0.21
C GLY A 21 -3.22 -21.11 -1.09
N ASP A 22 -3.25 -20.50 -2.27
CA ASP A 22 -2.13 -20.50 -3.23
C ASP A 22 -1.14 -19.34 -3.00
N LEU A 23 -1.37 -18.52 -1.98
CA LEU A 23 -0.54 -17.35 -1.70
C LEU A 23 0.44 -17.63 -0.58
N LEU A 24 1.65 -17.12 -0.74
CA LEU A 24 2.59 -16.86 0.34
C LEU A 24 2.63 -15.36 0.59
N LEU A 25 2.52 -14.99 1.86
CA LEU A 25 2.53 -13.61 2.32
C LEU A 25 3.70 -13.39 3.26
N LEU A 26 4.44 -12.33 3.03
CA LEU A 26 5.38 -11.77 3.98
C LEU A 26 4.75 -10.55 4.63
N ARG A 27 4.88 -10.43 5.95
CA ARG A 27 4.36 -9.30 6.72
C ARG A 27 5.49 -8.64 7.50
N THR A 28 5.48 -7.32 7.57
CA THR A 28 6.30 -6.54 8.49
C THR A 28 5.54 -5.36 9.09
N GLY A 29 5.93 -4.96 10.26
CA GLY A 29 5.36 -3.80 10.96
C GLY A 29 6.21 -3.41 12.17
N SER A 30 5.79 -2.39 12.90
CA SER A 30 6.41 -2.01 14.16
C SER A 30 6.03 -2.96 15.27
N GLN A 31 6.94 -3.19 16.22
CA GLN A 31 6.72 -4.06 17.38
C GLN A 31 5.57 -3.52 18.25
N SER A 32 5.51 -2.21 18.46
CA SER A 32 4.39 -1.54 19.13
C SER A 32 3.49 -0.86 18.11
N GLN A 33 2.19 -1.04 18.26
CA GLN A 33 1.18 -0.48 17.36
C GLN A 33 0.56 0.77 18.01
N GLU A 34 1.24 1.91 17.83
CA GLU A 34 0.83 3.22 18.37
C GLU A 34 -0.23 3.89 17.46
N ILE A 35 -1.39 3.21 17.32
CA ILE A 35 -2.42 3.58 16.35
C ILE A 35 -2.94 4.99 16.62
N LEU A 36 -2.79 5.90 15.64
CA LEU A 36 -3.29 7.29 15.65
C LEU A 36 -2.86 8.12 16.89
N LYS A 37 -1.75 7.78 17.54
CA LYS A 37 -1.30 8.45 18.76
C LYS A 37 -0.46 9.70 18.50
N LYS A 38 0.26 9.76 17.39
CA LYS A 38 1.10 10.91 17.05
C LYS A 38 0.28 12.10 16.63
N ARG A 39 0.75 13.29 17.00
CA ARG A 39 0.16 14.59 16.66
C ARG A 39 1.28 15.59 16.36
N GLY A 40 0.96 16.61 15.56
CA GLY A 40 1.88 17.69 15.22
C GLY A 40 2.56 17.48 13.88
N ASP A 41 3.73 18.09 13.71
CA ASP A 41 4.51 18.04 12.48
C ASP A 41 5.37 16.77 12.37
N ASP A 42 5.79 16.45 11.16
CA ASP A 42 6.62 15.29 10.81
C ASP A 42 6.02 13.95 11.30
N VAL A 43 4.70 13.84 11.17
CA VAL A 43 3.94 12.68 11.63
C VAL A 43 3.92 11.60 10.55
N ARG A 44 4.68 10.54 10.76
CA ARG A 44 4.64 9.34 9.92
C ARG A 44 3.76 8.27 10.53
N ILE A 45 3.15 7.45 9.68
CA ILE A 45 2.44 6.27 10.14
C ILE A 45 3.46 5.28 10.70
N ASP A 46 3.34 4.96 12.00
CA ASP A 46 4.21 4.04 12.73
C ASP A 46 3.43 2.82 13.29
N TRP A 47 2.24 2.62 12.78
CA TRP A 47 1.39 1.48 13.09
C TRP A 47 0.93 0.78 11.81
N GLY A 48 0.31 -0.38 11.96
CA GLY A 48 -0.14 -1.21 10.86
C GLY A 48 0.94 -2.13 10.33
N TYR A 49 0.61 -2.82 9.25
CA TYR A 49 1.45 -3.85 8.67
C TYR A 49 1.54 -3.71 7.16
N PHE A 50 2.75 -3.82 6.65
CA PHE A 50 3.01 -3.95 5.23
C PHE A 50 3.10 -5.42 4.83
N TYR A 51 2.53 -5.74 3.69
CA TYR A 51 2.51 -7.09 3.14
C TYR A 51 3.09 -7.12 1.73
N LEU A 52 3.82 -8.19 1.47
CA LEU A 52 4.26 -8.58 0.14
C LEU A 52 3.72 -9.99 -0.11
N ALA A 53 2.90 -10.16 -1.14
CA ALA A 53 2.27 -11.44 -1.45
C ALA A 53 2.50 -11.85 -2.90
N GLY A 54 2.57 -13.16 -3.11
CA GLY A 54 2.68 -13.77 -4.43
C GLY A 54 2.28 -15.23 -4.40
N LYS A 55 2.28 -15.88 -5.55
CA LYS A 55 2.00 -17.33 -5.64
C LYS A 55 3.15 -18.11 -5.00
N LYS A 56 2.81 -19.09 -4.16
CA LYS A 56 3.81 -19.88 -3.42
C LYS A 56 4.64 -20.80 -4.31
N ASP A 57 4.08 -21.32 -5.39
CA ASP A 57 4.69 -22.39 -6.17
C ASP A 57 5.82 -21.92 -7.11
N ASN A 58 5.90 -20.62 -7.40
CA ASN A 58 6.81 -20.07 -8.39
C ASN A 58 7.76 -18.99 -7.85
N ALA A 59 7.87 -18.87 -6.53
CA ALA A 59 8.66 -17.83 -5.94
C ALA A 59 9.38 -18.30 -4.67
N THR A 60 10.54 -17.68 -4.43
CA THR A 60 11.24 -17.79 -3.15
C THR A 60 11.19 -16.45 -2.42
N TYR A 61 11.20 -16.50 -1.11
CA TYR A 61 10.93 -15.34 -0.26
C TYR A 61 12.01 -15.19 0.80
N GLY A 62 12.29 -13.94 1.17
CA GLY A 62 13.29 -13.63 2.19
C GLY A 62 12.84 -12.52 3.13
N ILE A 63 13.17 -12.70 4.41
CA ILE A 63 13.01 -11.70 5.48
C ILE A 63 14.36 -11.51 6.15
N GLY A 64 14.77 -10.26 6.36
CA GLY A 64 16.00 -9.98 7.09
C GLY A 64 16.56 -8.60 6.87
N ASP A 65 17.80 -8.40 7.26
CA ASP A 65 18.52 -7.17 6.97
C ASP A 65 18.68 -6.96 5.45
N GLY A 66 18.42 -5.75 4.99
CA GLY A 66 18.36 -5.45 3.56
C GLY A 66 19.68 -5.66 2.81
N LYS A 67 20.84 -5.53 3.47
CA LYS A 67 22.14 -5.77 2.86
C LYS A 67 22.40 -7.28 2.70
N THR A 68 22.11 -8.02 3.75
CA THR A 68 22.23 -9.46 3.77
C THR A 68 21.29 -10.13 2.76
N LEU A 69 20.03 -9.69 2.71
CA LEU A 69 19.06 -10.21 1.77
C LEU A 69 19.41 -9.97 0.31
N ARG A 70 20.00 -8.83 -0.05
CA ARG A 70 20.49 -8.60 -1.42
C ARG A 70 21.52 -9.62 -1.82
N LYS A 71 22.45 -9.96 -0.92
CA LYS A 71 23.46 -11.00 -1.16
C LYS A 71 22.79 -12.37 -1.30
N SER A 72 21.90 -12.73 -0.36
CA SER A 72 21.15 -13.99 -0.41
C SER A 72 20.30 -14.13 -1.68
N PHE A 73 19.71 -13.04 -2.16
CA PHE A 73 18.99 -13.02 -3.43
C PHE A 73 19.90 -13.36 -4.61
N LEU A 74 21.09 -12.75 -4.69
CA LEU A 74 22.07 -13.03 -5.76
C LEU A 74 22.62 -14.45 -5.70
N GLU A 75 22.70 -15.04 -4.51
CA GLU A 75 23.15 -16.41 -4.28
C GLU A 75 22.02 -17.44 -4.39
N ASN A 76 20.80 -17.02 -4.67
CA ASN A 76 19.58 -17.84 -4.68
C ASN A 76 19.35 -18.61 -3.35
N LYS A 77 19.64 -17.96 -2.23
CA LYS A 77 19.54 -18.51 -0.86
C LYS A 77 18.65 -17.65 0.04
N LEU A 78 17.43 -17.40 -0.44
CA LEU A 78 16.45 -16.66 0.37
C LEU A 78 15.86 -17.56 1.43
N ASP A 79 15.68 -16.99 2.62
CA ASP A 79 14.99 -17.58 3.76
C ASP A 79 14.10 -16.51 4.43
N ALA A 80 12.95 -16.92 4.93
CA ALA A 80 11.94 -16.02 5.49
C ALA A 80 11.57 -16.38 6.95
N PRO A 81 12.55 -16.35 7.89
CA PRO A 81 12.27 -16.64 9.28
C PRO A 81 11.38 -15.55 9.90
N ALA A 82 10.52 -15.93 10.83
CA ALA A 82 9.86 -14.98 11.70
C ALA A 82 10.92 -14.26 12.56
N THR A 83 10.75 -12.97 12.75
CA THR A 83 11.69 -12.16 13.54
C THR A 83 11.02 -10.94 14.17
N ASP A 84 11.57 -10.52 15.29
CA ASP A 84 11.15 -9.33 16.06
C ASP A 84 12.32 -8.41 16.42
N GLY A 85 13.49 -8.60 15.79
CA GLY A 85 14.74 -8.03 16.28
C GLY A 85 15.46 -7.06 15.33
N TYR A 86 14.98 -6.82 14.11
CA TYR A 86 15.72 -5.98 13.18
C TYR A 86 15.38 -4.49 13.33
N ASP A 87 16.43 -3.65 13.31
CA ASP A 87 16.26 -2.19 13.23
C ASP A 87 15.84 -1.76 11.82
N LYS A 88 16.37 -2.45 10.78
CA LYS A 88 16.03 -2.21 9.38
C LYS A 88 15.74 -3.54 8.71
N LEU A 89 14.48 -3.76 8.40
CA LEU A 89 14.00 -5.00 7.84
C LEU A 89 13.59 -4.82 6.38
N ALA A 90 13.95 -5.80 5.56
CA ALA A 90 13.51 -5.90 4.17
C ALA A 90 12.74 -7.19 3.95
N LEU A 91 11.79 -7.12 3.03
CA LEU A 91 11.09 -8.26 2.48
C LEU A 91 11.51 -8.42 1.01
N VAL A 92 11.81 -9.61 0.59
CA VAL A 92 12.21 -9.92 -0.79
C VAL A 92 11.37 -11.06 -1.31
N CYS A 93 10.95 -10.93 -2.57
CA CYS A 93 10.39 -12.03 -3.33
C CYS A 93 11.18 -12.18 -4.64
N SER A 94 11.58 -13.40 -4.96
CA SER A 94 12.17 -13.77 -6.25
C SER A 94 11.18 -14.63 -7.01
N LEU A 95 10.82 -14.21 -8.22
CA LEU A 95 9.99 -14.98 -9.14
C LEU A 95 10.79 -16.03 -9.93
N GLY A 96 12.05 -16.25 -9.53
CA GLY A 96 12.97 -17.18 -10.21
C GLY A 96 13.44 -16.67 -11.57
N GLU A 97 14.01 -17.59 -12.36
CA GLU A 97 14.36 -17.35 -13.74
C GLU A 97 13.19 -17.74 -14.64
N THR A 98 12.74 -16.81 -15.46
CA THR A 98 11.63 -17.04 -16.37
C THR A 98 11.98 -16.57 -17.79
N LYS A 99 11.52 -17.31 -18.79
CA LYS A 99 11.61 -16.89 -20.20
C LYS A 99 10.46 -15.94 -20.58
N ASN A 100 9.38 -15.95 -19.81
CA ASN A 100 8.21 -15.09 -20.00
C ASN A 100 8.17 -14.08 -18.88
N ALA A 101 8.03 -12.81 -19.21
CA ALA A 101 7.96 -11.72 -18.23
C ALA A 101 6.57 -11.63 -17.52
N ASP A 102 5.79 -12.69 -17.54
CA ASP A 102 4.44 -12.73 -17.00
C ASP A 102 4.45 -13.15 -15.54
N GLY A 103 4.44 -12.16 -14.67
CA GLY A 103 4.34 -12.36 -13.23
C GLY A 103 3.90 -11.10 -12.54
N TYR A 104 3.24 -11.26 -11.40
CA TYR A 104 2.87 -10.13 -10.55
C TYR A 104 3.11 -10.44 -9.07
N LEU A 105 3.35 -9.38 -8.33
CA LEU A 105 3.37 -9.38 -6.88
C LEU A 105 2.31 -8.40 -6.38
N MET A 106 1.75 -8.69 -5.24
CA MET A 106 0.79 -7.84 -4.58
C MET A 106 1.44 -7.16 -3.38
N LEU A 107 1.22 -5.87 -3.27
CA LEU A 107 1.63 -5.06 -2.13
C LEU A 107 0.39 -4.58 -1.41
N GLY A 108 0.37 -4.69 -0.10
CA GLY A 108 -0.73 -4.22 0.71
C GLY A 108 -0.25 -3.58 2.00
N TYR A 109 -1.06 -2.68 2.51
CA TYR A 109 -0.86 -2.04 3.79
C TYR A 109 -2.17 -2.04 4.58
N ASP A 110 -2.14 -2.66 5.74
CA ASP A 110 -3.24 -2.62 6.69
C ASP A 110 -2.89 -1.63 7.80
N ASP A 111 -3.48 -0.47 7.74
CA ASP A 111 -3.30 0.59 8.74
C ASP A 111 -4.24 0.44 9.94
N ILE A 112 -5.00 -0.65 10.02
CA ILE A 112 -5.91 -1.01 11.12
C ILE A 112 -7.00 0.04 11.32
N TYR A 113 -6.61 1.27 11.62
CA TYR A 113 -7.43 2.47 11.62
C TYR A 113 -6.72 3.55 10.80
N SER A 114 -7.44 4.13 9.85
CA SER A 114 -6.89 5.10 8.91
C SER A 114 -6.89 6.52 9.44
N ILE A 115 -7.96 6.92 10.11
CA ILE A 115 -8.25 8.31 10.49
C ILE A 115 -8.93 8.33 11.85
N GLN A 116 -8.62 9.35 12.67
CA GLN A 116 -9.44 9.75 13.80
C GLN A 116 -10.33 10.92 13.37
N TYR A 117 -11.64 10.74 13.49
CA TYR A 117 -12.66 11.70 13.06
C TYR A 117 -13.58 12.01 14.22
N PHE A 118 -13.49 13.24 14.74
CA PHE A 118 -14.26 13.72 15.91
C PHE A 118 -14.25 12.77 17.13
N GLY A 119 -13.12 12.11 17.36
CA GLY A 119 -12.93 11.18 18.48
C GLY A 119 -13.08 9.70 18.10
N ASP A 120 -13.73 9.40 16.98
CA ASP A 120 -13.90 8.03 16.48
C ASP A 120 -12.71 7.59 15.60
N ASN A 121 -12.17 6.42 15.85
CA ASN A 121 -11.18 5.81 14.99
C ASN A 121 -11.87 5.06 13.85
N LEU A 122 -11.69 5.54 12.61
CA LEU A 122 -12.31 4.98 11.43
C LEU A 122 -11.38 3.99 10.73
N ARG A 123 -11.93 2.83 10.40
CA ARG A 123 -11.23 1.81 9.61
C ARG A 123 -11.12 2.22 8.14
N PRO A 124 -10.12 1.70 7.39
CA PRO A 124 -10.13 1.85 5.94
C PRO A 124 -11.41 1.25 5.35
N TYR A 125 -11.91 1.86 4.29
CA TYR A 125 -13.20 1.48 3.70
C TYR A 125 -13.30 -0.01 3.34
N TRP A 126 -12.20 -0.62 2.87
CA TRP A 126 -12.19 -2.04 2.53
C TRP A 126 -12.50 -2.95 3.74
N ASN A 127 -12.21 -2.49 4.94
CA ASN A 127 -12.50 -3.18 6.21
C ASN A 127 -13.41 -2.38 7.15
N ARG A 128 -14.30 -1.54 6.61
CA ARG A 128 -15.20 -0.71 7.42
C ARG A 128 -16.07 -1.50 8.40
N SER A 129 -16.44 -2.72 8.01
CA SER A 129 -17.20 -3.63 8.88
C SER A 129 -16.37 -4.25 10.02
N GLY A 130 -15.03 -4.19 9.95
CA GLY A 130 -14.13 -4.89 10.86
C GLY A 130 -14.09 -6.42 10.69
N LYS A 131 -14.75 -6.97 9.66
CA LYS A 131 -14.87 -8.42 9.40
C LYS A 131 -13.94 -8.92 8.30
N GLU A 132 -13.42 -8.01 7.49
CA GLU A 132 -12.49 -8.34 6.42
C GLU A 132 -11.06 -8.44 6.97
N THR A 133 -10.24 -9.20 6.28
CA THR A 133 -8.80 -9.28 6.55
C THR A 133 -8.02 -8.86 5.31
N ILE A 134 -6.80 -8.38 5.49
CA ILE A 134 -5.93 -8.07 4.35
C ILE A 134 -5.70 -9.31 3.48
N VAL A 135 -5.67 -10.49 4.09
CA VAL A 135 -5.51 -11.77 3.39
C VAL A 135 -6.70 -12.04 2.47
N SER A 136 -7.93 -11.84 2.96
CA SER A 136 -9.13 -11.98 2.13
C SER A 136 -9.12 -11.01 0.94
N GLN A 137 -8.55 -9.81 1.12
CA GLN A 137 -8.41 -8.86 0.02
C GLN A 137 -7.36 -9.30 -1.00
N PHE A 138 -6.24 -9.87 -0.58
CA PHE A 138 -5.26 -10.45 -1.49
C PHE A 138 -5.84 -11.62 -2.30
N GLN A 139 -6.63 -12.49 -1.67
CA GLN A 139 -7.32 -13.57 -2.37
C GLN A 139 -8.30 -13.04 -3.42
N LYS A 140 -9.14 -12.05 -3.06
CA LYS A 140 -10.04 -11.38 -4.00
C LYS A 140 -9.26 -10.73 -5.15
N ALA A 141 -8.18 -10.00 -4.84
CA ALA A 141 -7.35 -9.34 -5.86
C ALA A 141 -6.69 -10.35 -6.81
N ALA A 142 -6.25 -11.50 -6.30
CA ALA A 142 -5.67 -12.55 -7.15
C ALA A 142 -6.71 -13.17 -8.11
N VAL A 143 -7.94 -13.37 -7.66
CA VAL A 143 -9.06 -13.84 -8.50
C VAL A 143 -9.44 -12.79 -9.54
N ASP A 144 -9.53 -11.54 -9.13
CA ASP A 144 -10.00 -10.43 -9.98
C ASP A 144 -8.88 -9.81 -10.84
N TYR A 145 -7.65 -10.29 -10.76
CA TYR A 145 -6.48 -9.65 -11.37
C TYR A 145 -6.67 -9.30 -12.85
N GLN A 146 -7.13 -10.27 -13.66
CA GLN A 146 -7.31 -10.05 -15.10
C GLN A 146 -8.40 -9.02 -15.41
N LYS A 147 -9.47 -9.04 -14.64
CA LYS A 147 -10.55 -8.05 -14.76
C LYS A 147 -10.05 -6.66 -14.36
N LEU A 148 -9.36 -6.55 -13.23
CA LEU A 148 -8.79 -5.29 -12.74
C LEU A 148 -7.80 -4.69 -13.73
N MET A 149 -6.91 -5.49 -14.31
CA MET A 149 -5.98 -5.02 -15.35
C MET A 149 -6.69 -4.47 -16.57
N LYS A 150 -7.75 -5.14 -17.03
CA LYS A 150 -8.55 -4.67 -18.17
C LYS A 150 -9.29 -3.36 -17.86
N ASP A 151 -9.92 -3.29 -16.67
CA ASP A 151 -10.69 -2.12 -16.26
C ASP A 151 -9.77 -0.89 -16.06
N CYS A 152 -8.62 -1.07 -15.43
CA CYS A 152 -7.60 -0.01 -15.27
C CYS A 152 -7.09 0.47 -16.64
N ALA A 153 -6.75 -0.44 -17.55
CA ALA A 153 -6.28 -0.07 -18.88
C ALA A 153 -7.34 0.70 -19.69
N ALA A 154 -8.62 0.33 -19.54
CA ALA A 154 -9.72 1.03 -20.19
C ALA A 154 -9.91 2.45 -19.63
N PHE A 155 -9.83 2.60 -18.30
CA PHE A 155 -9.89 3.90 -17.63
C PHE A 155 -8.71 4.80 -18.04
N ASP A 156 -7.49 4.29 -17.96
CA ASP A 156 -6.27 5.03 -18.31
C ASP A 156 -6.32 5.52 -19.77
N LYS A 157 -6.77 4.65 -20.68
CA LYS A 157 -6.95 5.00 -22.09
C LYS A 157 -7.94 6.15 -22.27
N LYS A 158 -9.11 6.06 -21.64
CA LYS A 158 -10.16 7.08 -21.71
C LYS A 158 -9.64 8.42 -21.21
N LEU A 159 -9.06 8.45 -20.00
CA LEU A 159 -8.51 9.68 -19.41
C LEU A 159 -7.42 10.29 -20.30
N MET A 160 -6.52 9.47 -20.86
CA MET A 160 -5.47 9.93 -21.75
C MET A 160 -6.02 10.53 -23.06
N GLU A 161 -7.02 9.91 -23.66
CA GLU A 161 -7.66 10.38 -24.89
C GLU A 161 -8.38 11.71 -24.67
N GLU A 162 -9.19 11.81 -23.62
CA GLU A 162 -9.94 13.02 -23.26
C GLU A 162 -9.00 14.19 -22.96
N ALA A 163 -8.00 13.99 -22.13
CA ALA A 163 -7.01 15.02 -21.80
C ALA A 163 -6.14 15.42 -23.00
N THR A 164 -5.81 14.48 -23.91
CA THR A 164 -5.09 14.78 -25.15
C THR A 164 -5.90 15.66 -26.08
N ALA A 165 -7.20 15.43 -26.18
CA ALA A 165 -8.09 16.25 -27.00
C ALA A 165 -8.17 17.70 -26.50
N VAL A 166 -8.03 17.91 -25.19
CA VAL A 166 -8.09 19.25 -24.59
C VAL A 166 -6.76 20.01 -24.70
N GLY A 167 -5.64 19.39 -24.37
CA GLY A 167 -4.36 20.09 -24.20
C GLY A 167 -3.14 19.41 -24.86
N GLY A 168 -3.36 18.36 -25.63
CA GLY A 168 -2.28 17.60 -26.27
C GLY A 168 -1.60 16.59 -25.32
N ARG A 169 -0.70 15.80 -25.87
CA ARG A 169 -0.11 14.64 -25.17
C ARG A 169 0.61 14.98 -23.86
N LYS A 170 1.41 16.05 -23.86
CA LYS A 170 2.16 16.44 -22.63
C LYS A 170 1.22 16.86 -21.50
N TYR A 171 0.14 17.56 -21.84
CA TYR A 171 -0.90 17.90 -20.88
C TYR A 171 -1.59 16.64 -20.34
N ALA A 172 -1.93 15.70 -21.20
CA ALA A 172 -2.54 14.44 -20.80
C ALA A 172 -1.64 13.62 -19.86
N GLU A 173 -0.35 13.51 -20.14
CA GLU A 173 0.63 12.84 -19.27
C GLU A 173 0.67 13.48 -17.88
N LEU A 174 0.59 14.82 -17.80
CA LEU A 174 0.52 15.54 -16.53
C LEU A 174 -0.78 15.28 -15.78
N CYS A 175 -1.92 15.28 -16.48
CA CYS A 175 -3.23 15.00 -15.90
C CYS A 175 -3.29 13.57 -15.30
N VAL A 176 -2.82 12.58 -16.04
CA VAL A 176 -2.80 11.18 -15.57
C VAL A 176 -1.91 11.02 -14.32
N LEU A 177 -0.74 11.67 -14.33
CA LEU A 177 0.14 11.67 -13.17
C LEU A 177 -0.51 12.35 -11.96
N ALA A 178 -1.12 13.52 -12.16
CA ALA A 178 -1.81 14.27 -11.11
C ALA A 178 -3.00 13.49 -10.53
N TYR A 179 -3.80 12.84 -11.39
CA TYR A 179 -4.89 11.96 -10.96
C TYR A 179 -4.40 10.86 -10.03
N ARG A 180 -3.38 10.12 -10.45
CA ARG A 180 -2.80 9.04 -9.65
C ARG A 180 -2.25 9.53 -8.30
N GLN A 181 -1.56 10.65 -8.30
CA GLN A 181 -1.02 11.24 -7.07
C GLN A 181 -2.13 11.71 -6.13
N SER A 182 -3.19 12.31 -6.66
CA SER A 182 -4.34 12.77 -5.88
C SER A 182 -5.06 11.59 -5.23
N ILE A 183 -5.34 10.51 -5.97
CA ILE A 183 -5.93 9.29 -5.40
C ILE A 183 -5.04 8.73 -4.27
N ALA A 184 -3.73 8.65 -4.49
CA ALA A 184 -2.79 8.11 -3.50
C ALA A 184 -2.70 8.97 -2.23
N ALA A 185 -3.00 10.26 -2.32
CA ALA A 185 -2.98 11.19 -1.18
C ALA A 185 -4.29 11.20 -0.37
N HIS A 186 -5.29 10.44 -0.77
CA HIS A 186 -6.59 10.40 -0.08
C HIS A 186 -6.80 9.10 0.69
N LYS A 187 -7.63 9.18 1.72
CA LYS A 187 -8.17 8.04 2.47
C LYS A 187 -9.67 7.96 2.29
N LEU A 188 -10.16 6.77 1.94
CA LEU A 188 -11.58 6.48 1.91
C LEU A 188 -11.97 5.73 3.18
N VAL A 189 -12.90 6.30 3.93
CA VAL A 189 -13.45 5.74 5.16
C VAL A 189 -14.97 5.94 5.21
N GLU A 190 -15.64 5.25 6.13
CA GLU A 190 -17.06 5.42 6.42
C GLU A 190 -17.22 6.02 7.82
N ALA A 191 -17.93 7.13 7.90
CA ALA A 191 -18.27 7.78 9.17
C ALA A 191 -19.30 6.96 9.95
N PRO A 192 -19.46 7.19 11.28
CA PRO A 192 -20.44 6.45 12.10
C PRO A 192 -21.89 6.56 11.62
N ASN A 193 -22.23 7.63 10.93
CA ASN A 193 -23.55 7.85 10.33
C ASN A 193 -23.74 7.18 8.95
N GLY A 194 -22.73 6.44 8.46
CA GLY A 194 -22.74 5.77 7.14
C GLY A 194 -22.31 6.66 5.97
N GLU A 195 -21.93 7.90 6.22
CA GLU A 195 -21.43 8.81 5.18
C GLU A 195 -20.04 8.40 4.72
N LEU A 196 -19.81 8.40 3.39
CA LEU A 196 -18.51 8.12 2.83
C LEU A 196 -17.65 9.39 2.82
N LEU A 197 -16.47 9.27 3.41
CA LEU A 197 -15.50 10.34 3.49
C LEU A 197 -14.27 9.98 2.68
N PHE A 198 -13.97 10.79 1.65
CA PHE A 198 -12.76 10.67 0.85
C PHE A 198 -11.87 11.88 1.14
N LEU A 199 -11.01 11.74 2.14
CA LEU A 199 -10.28 12.84 2.74
C LEU A 199 -8.82 12.86 2.27
N SER A 200 -8.38 14.06 1.85
CA SER A 200 -6.97 14.30 1.62
C SER A 200 -6.19 14.16 2.93
N LYS A 201 -5.03 13.53 2.88
CA LYS A 201 -4.15 13.36 4.02
C LYS A 201 -2.79 13.96 3.71
N GLU A 202 -2.35 14.87 4.53
CA GLU A 202 -0.95 15.29 4.57
C GLU A 202 -0.07 14.07 4.79
N ASN A 203 0.93 13.85 3.94
CA ASN A 203 1.66 12.60 3.95
C ASN A 203 2.50 12.46 5.20
N PHE A 204 3.67 13.11 5.21
CA PHE A 204 4.53 13.02 6.40
C PHE A 204 4.87 14.37 7.03
N SER A 205 4.47 15.47 6.40
CA SER A 205 4.72 16.81 6.91
C SER A 205 3.97 17.11 8.20
N ASN A 206 2.72 16.65 8.28
CA ASN A 206 1.90 16.74 9.50
C ASN A 206 0.77 15.70 9.50
N GLY A 207 -0.01 15.66 10.57
CA GLY A 207 -1.14 14.73 10.73
C GLY A 207 -2.50 15.25 10.25
N SER A 208 -2.55 16.37 9.55
CA SER A 208 -3.80 17.01 9.15
C SER A 208 -4.51 16.23 8.03
N ILE A 209 -5.83 16.29 8.04
CA ILE A 209 -6.70 15.70 7.04
C ILE A 209 -7.73 16.72 6.56
N GLY A 210 -8.09 16.65 5.27
CA GLY A 210 -9.11 17.53 4.68
C GLY A 210 -8.72 19.01 4.65
N THR A 211 -7.43 19.33 4.62
CA THR A 211 -6.93 20.70 4.59
C THR A 211 -7.29 21.39 3.27
N VAL A 212 -7.70 22.67 3.34
CA VAL A 212 -8.22 23.42 2.18
C VAL A 212 -7.16 23.62 1.11
N ASP A 213 -5.93 23.86 1.51
CA ASP A 213 -4.77 24.07 0.62
C ASP A 213 -4.37 22.83 -0.18
N ILE A 214 -4.78 21.63 0.26
CA ILE A 214 -4.61 20.38 -0.47
C ILE A 214 -5.89 19.99 -1.19
N THR A 215 -7.03 20.07 -0.53
CA THR A 215 -8.32 19.65 -1.07
C THR A 215 -8.73 20.52 -2.26
N TYR A 216 -8.51 21.83 -2.18
CA TYR A 216 -8.88 22.75 -3.24
C TYR A 216 -8.10 22.50 -4.57
N PRO A 217 -6.76 22.37 -4.59
CA PRO A 217 -6.03 22.03 -5.80
C PRO A 217 -6.35 20.65 -6.37
N SER A 218 -6.75 19.71 -5.53
CA SER A 218 -7.14 18.35 -5.97
C SER A 218 -8.61 18.24 -6.38
N SER A 219 -9.40 19.32 -6.25
CA SER A 219 -10.83 19.31 -6.53
C SER A 219 -11.24 18.80 -7.92
N PRO A 220 -10.45 18.97 -9.01
CA PRO A 220 -10.79 18.38 -10.31
C PRO A 220 -10.94 16.86 -10.29
N LEU A 221 -10.29 16.18 -9.34
CA LEU A 221 -10.44 14.74 -9.14
C LEU A 221 -11.89 14.31 -8.91
N TYR A 222 -12.68 15.13 -8.23
CA TYR A 222 -14.06 14.82 -7.89
C TYR A 222 -15.05 15.05 -9.03
N LEU A 223 -14.57 15.55 -10.17
CA LEU A 223 -15.35 15.79 -11.38
C LEU A 223 -15.16 14.69 -12.44
N LEU A 224 -14.21 13.78 -12.22
CA LEU A 224 -13.90 12.67 -13.11
C LEU A 224 -14.67 11.41 -12.69
#